data_f32d026b7ed0d2d1301822da6ac7735e
#
_entry.id   f32d026b7ed0d2d1301822da6ac7735e
#
_cell.length_a   1.000
_cell.length_b   1.000
_cell.length_c   1.000
_cell.angle_alpha   90.00
_cell.angle_beta   90.00
_cell.angle_gamma   90.00
#
_symmetry.space_group_name_H-M   'P 1'
#
loop_
_entity.id
_entity.type
_entity.pdbx_description
1 polymer ?
#
loop_
_entity_poly.entity_id
_entity_poly.type
_entity_poly.pdbx_seq_one_letter_code
_entity_poly.pdbx_strand_id
1 'polypeptide(L)'
;MDIRDESLGRVFGEFQPEVVNHHAAQHSVAISTRDPMYDASVNVTGLLNVLESSLKAGVRKVVFASSGATFGNPDHLPITDDTPQRPTSPYGITKMVAEHYLRYYQTERGLDFTALRYGNVFGPRQDPNGEAGVIAIFAASFLRREGVRIDWDGEQTRDYVYAIDVARANVCALERGSGGCYVIGTGIKTSVNAIYRALVEISGFEAPVTHAPRRPGDARDAQFDSAQARRDLEWLASTALTDGLQATYEYFKTLAIAG
;
A
#
# COMPACT_ATOMS: atom_id res chain seq x y z
N MET A 1 16.96 9.61 7.32
CA MET A 1 16.34 10.78 7.99
C MET A 1 14.88 10.43 8.28
N ASP A 2 14.37 10.80 9.43
CA ASP A 2 12.95 10.68 9.75
C ASP A 2 12.21 11.91 9.21
N ILE A 3 11.00 11.70 8.67
CA ILE A 3 10.18 12.81 8.14
C ILE A 3 9.68 13.78 9.23
N ARG A 4 9.80 13.40 10.50
CA ARG A 4 9.48 14.25 11.66
C ARG A 4 10.65 15.17 12.06
N ASP A 5 11.81 14.97 11.47
CA ASP A 5 13.02 15.74 11.81
C ASP A 5 12.88 17.19 11.31
N GLU A 6 13.19 18.16 12.17
CA GLU A 6 13.15 19.57 11.82
C GLU A 6 14.13 19.95 10.69
N SER A 7 15.20 19.15 10.50
CA SER A 7 16.16 19.36 9.42
C SER A 7 15.62 18.99 8.03
N LEU A 8 14.43 18.40 7.91
CA LEU A 8 13.83 18.06 6.63
C LEU A 8 13.72 19.28 5.71
N GLY A 9 13.32 20.43 6.25
CA GLY A 9 13.22 21.68 5.50
C GLY A 9 14.55 22.11 4.86
N ARG A 10 15.70 21.83 5.50
CA ARG A 10 17.02 22.09 4.91
C ARG A 10 17.29 21.20 3.70
N VAL A 11 16.93 19.91 3.78
CA VAL A 11 17.09 18.98 2.64
C VAL A 11 16.25 19.44 1.45
N PHE A 12 15.02 19.87 1.68
CA PHE A 12 14.17 20.43 0.61
C PHE A 12 14.77 21.72 0.01
N GLY A 13 15.31 22.60 0.87
CA GLY A 13 15.97 23.82 0.43
C GLY A 13 17.24 23.56 -0.41
N GLU A 14 18.03 22.55 -0.06
CA GLU A 14 19.24 22.15 -0.79
C GLU A 14 18.93 21.42 -2.10
N PHE A 15 17.93 20.49 -2.08
CA PHE A 15 17.61 19.65 -3.22
C PHE A 15 16.64 20.29 -4.23
N GLN A 16 15.80 21.23 -3.78
CA GLN A 16 14.79 21.94 -4.60
C GLN A 16 13.93 21.00 -5.45
N PRO A 17 13.22 20.03 -4.85
CA PRO A 17 12.42 19.07 -5.61
C PRO A 17 11.26 19.76 -6.29
N GLU A 18 10.99 19.41 -7.55
CA GLU A 18 9.81 19.88 -8.29
C GLU A 18 8.53 19.15 -7.85
N VAL A 19 8.65 17.82 -7.62
CA VAL A 19 7.56 16.95 -7.17
C VAL A 19 8.04 16.09 -6.01
N VAL A 20 7.17 15.85 -5.05
CA VAL A 20 7.42 14.92 -3.94
C VAL A 20 6.55 13.69 -4.10
N ASN A 21 7.18 12.52 -4.25
CA ASN A 21 6.48 11.23 -4.18
C ASN A 21 6.65 10.67 -2.76
N HIS A 22 5.59 10.81 -1.93
CA HIS A 22 5.64 10.57 -0.49
C HIS A 22 5.14 9.18 -0.11
N HIS A 23 6.09 8.28 0.18
CA HIS A 23 5.83 6.91 0.65
C HIS A 23 6.23 6.68 2.11
N ALA A 24 6.96 7.60 2.74
CA ALA A 24 7.39 7.43 4.12
C ALA A 24 6.18 7.40 5.07
N ALA A 25 6.06 6.33 5.83
CA ALA A 25 4.96 6.14 6.76
C ALA A 25 5.26 5.02 7.78
N GLN A 26 4.57 5.04 8.91
CA GLN A 26 4.28 3.84 9.66
C GLN A 26 3.14 3.11 8.93
N HIS A 27 3.35 1.88 8.45
CA HIS A 27 2.39 1.19 7.57
C HIS A 27 1.72 -0.04 8.21
N SER A 28 2.17 -0.44 9.38
CA SER A 28 1.66 -1.62 10.07
C SER A 28 0.36 -1.31 10.81
N VAL A 29 -0.72 -2.01 10.45
CA VAL A 29 -2.01 -1.90 11.14
C VAL A 29 -1.90 -2.34 12.60
N ALA A 30 -1.16 -3.42 12.91
CA ALA A 30 -1.01 -3.89 14.28
C ALA A 30 -0.16 -2.94 15.13
N ILE A 31 0.90 -2.35 14.57
CA ILE A 31 1.66 -1.30 15.28
C ILE A 31 0.74 -0.11 15.56
N SER A 32 -0.05 0.33 14.58
CA SER A 32 -0.98 1.46 14.77
C SER A 32 -2.00 1.19 15.90
N THR A 33 -2.49 -0.05 16.00
CA THR A 33 -3.44 -0.43 17.06
C THR A 33 -2.78 -0.49 18.43
N ARG A 34 -1.52 -0.95 18.50
CA ARG A 34 -0.75 -1.03 19.74
C ARG A 34 -0.26 0.35 20.22
N ASP A 35 0.14 1.20 19.27
CA ASP A 35 0.67 2.54 19.54
C ASP A 35 0.12 3.57 18.54
N PRO A 36 -1.14 4.02 18.75
CA PRO A 36 -1.77 4.99 17.86
C PRO A 36 -1.11 6.38 17.92
N MET A 37 -0.43 6.71 19.02
CA MET A 37 0.29 7.99 19.14
C MET A 37 1.52 8.00 18.24
N TYR A 38 2.26 6.90 18.19
CA TYR A 38 3.39 6.75 17.27
C TYR A 38 2.91 6.80 15.82
N ASP A 39 1.84 6.07 15.47
CA ASP A 39 1.25 6.09 14.13
C ASP A 39 0.86 7.52 13.71
N ALA A 40 0.12 8.25 14.55
CA ALA A 40 -0.27 9.63 14.27
C ALA A 40 0.95 10.57 14.16
N SER A 41 1.95 10.41 15.02
CA SER A 41 3.19 11.19 14.97
C SER A 41 3.91 11.03 13.62
N VAL A 42 4.03 9.81 13.10
CA VAL A 42 4.69 9.56 11.81
C VAL A 42 3.79 9.99 10.65
N ASN A 43 2.54 9.49 10.62
CA ASN A 43 1.69 9.60 9.44
C ASN A 43 0.98 10.95 9.30
N VAL A 44 0.74 11.66 10.41
CA VAL A 44 0.09 12.98 10.38
C VAL A 44 1.11 14.10 10.59
N THR A 45 1.82 14.09 11.72
CA THR A 45 2.79 15.16 12.02
C THR A 45 3.94 15.14 11.03
N GLY A 46 4.46 13.93 10.68
CA GLY A 46 5.50 13.77 9.66
C GLY A 46 5.05 14.25 8.29
N LEU A 47 3.80 13.93 7.87
CA LEU A 47 3.24 14.44 6.61
C LEU A 47 3.18 15.97 6.63
N LEU A 48 2.69 16.59 7.71
CA LEU A 48 2.63 18.05 7.81
C LEU A 48 4.00 18.69 7.64
N ASN A 49 5.04 18.11 8.22
CA ASN A 49 6.41 18.57 8.02
C ASN A 49 6.86 18.49 6.56
N VAL A 50 6.48 17.39 5.85
CA VAL A 50 6.73 17.24 4.40
C VAL A 50 5.98 18.32 3.61
N LEU A 51 4.70 18.57 3.91
CA LEU A 51 3.88 19.56 3.20
C LEU A 51 4.38 20.99 3.41
N GLU A 52 4.72 21.36 4.65
CA GLU A 52 5.30 22.70 4.95
C GLU A 52 6.69 22.88 4.32
N SER A 53 7.52 21.83 4.30
CA SER A 53 8.81 21.84 3.61
C SER A 53 8.64 21.96 2.09
N SER A 54 7.63 21.29 1.54
CA SER A 54 7.27 21.34 0.11
C SER A 54 6.87 22.75 -0.30
N LEU A 55 5.99 23.41 0.47
CA LEU A 55 5.59 24.80 0.19
C LEU A 55 6.78 25.76 0.20
N LYS A 56 7.65 25.65 1.21
CA LYS A 56 8.84 26.53 1.34
C LYS A 56 9.84 26.34 0.19
N ALA A 57 9.92 25.13 -0.34
CA ALA A 57 10.82 24.79 -1.46
C ALA A 57 10.19 25.02 -2.84
N GLY A 58 8.92 25.46 -2.94
CA GLY A 58 8.23 25.70 -4.21
C GLY A 58 7.87 24.40 -4.96
N VAL A 59 7.66 23.30 -4.25
CA VAL A 59 7.16 22.04 -4.84
C VAL A 59 5.80 22.29 -5.49
N ARG A 60 5.63 21.87 -6.74
CA ARG A 60 4.36 22.05 -7.45
C ARG A 60 3.32 20.99 -7.11
N LYS A 61 3.76 19.76 -6.74
CA LYS A 61 2.85 18.64 -6.54
C LYS A 61 3.39 17.60 -5.55
N VAL A 62 2.47 17.01 -4.78
CA VAL A 62 2.74 15.84 -3.92
C VAL A 62 1.94 14.64 -4.43
N VAL A 63 2.62 13.54 -4.77
CA VAL A 63 1.99 12.23 -4.97
C VAL A 63 2.04 11.47 -3.64
N PHE A 64 0.89 11.08 -3.14
CA PHE A 64 0.77 10.51 -1.78
C PHE A 64 0.35 9.04 -1.81
N ALA A 65 1.11 8.20 -1.14
CA ALA A 65 0.77 6.80 -0.91
C ALA A 65 -0.33 6.70 0.17
N SER A 66 -1.59 6.73 -0.26
CA SER A 66 -2.76 6.41 0.57
C SER A 66 -3.02 4.89 0.59
N SER A 67 -4.12 4.44 1.12
CA SER A 67 -4.40 3.02 1.35
C SER A 67 -5.88 2.69 1.23
N GLY A 68 -6.19 1.49 0.76
CA GLY A 68 -7.52 0.90 0.88
C GLY A 68 -8.01 0.72 2.32
N ALA A 69 -7.11 0.79 3.31
CA ALA A 69 -7.49 0.75 4.73
C ALA A 69 -8.37 1.94 5.16
N THR A 70 -8.41 3.02 4.38
CA THR A 70 -9.31 4.16 4.62
C THR A 70 -10.79 3.79 4.52
N PHE A 71 -11.13 2.75 3.77
CA PHE A 71 -12.52 2.31 3.58
C PHE A 71 -13.03 1.38 4.69
N GLY A 72 -12.13 0.74 5.45
CA GLY A 72 -12.48 -0.22 6.49
C GLY A 72 -13.22 -1.44 5.93
N ASN A 73 -14.44 -1.69 6.44
CA ASN A 73 -15.30 -2.77 5.97
C ASN A 73 -16.50 -2.17 5.22
N PRO A 74 -16.42 -1.96 3.91
CA PRO A 74 -17.49 -1.36 3.13
C PRO A 74 -18.69 -2.30 3.01
N ASP A 75 -19.90 -1.72 2.92
CA ASP A 75 -21.14 -2.46 2.80
C ASP A 75 -21.29 -3.15 1.43
N HIS A 76 -20.63 -2.63 0.41
CA HIS A 76 -20.69 -3.11 -0.97
C HIS A 76 -19.32 -3.21 -1.62
N LEU A 77 -19.18 -4.16 -2.53
CA LEU A 77 -18.02 -4.35 -3.39
C LEU A 77 -18.46 -4.27 -4.86
N PRO A 78 -17.59 -3.83 -5.76
CA PRO A 78 -16.21 -3.34 -5.53
C PRO A 78 -16.17 -1.97 -4.84
N ILE A 79 -15.07 -1.71 -4.15
CA ILE A 79 -14.73 -0.39 -3.61
C ILE A 79 -14.37 0.53 -4.77
N THR A 80 -15.02 1.68 -4.84
CA THR A 80 -14.76 2.76 -5.81
C THR A 80 -14.18 3.98 -5.10
N ASP A 81 -13.77 4.99 -5.88
CA ASP A 81 -13.28 6.26 -5.31
C ASP A 81 -14.36 7.01 -4.50
N ASP A 82 -15.64 6.78 -4.82
CA ASP A 82 -16.80 7.39 -4.15
C ASP A 82 -17.29 6.59 -2.92
N THR A 83 -16.70 5.41 -2.66
CA THR A 83 -17.07 4.62 -1.48
C THR A 83 -16.76 5.41 -0.20
N PRO A 84 -17.71 5.53 0.75
CA PRO A 84 -17.48 6.24 2.00
C PRO A 84 -16.30 5.67 2.79
N GLN A 85 -15.39 6.53 3.21
CA GLN A 85 -14.28 6.16 4.08
C GLN A 85 -14.77 5.94 5.51
N ARG A 86 -14.61 4.71 6.02
CA ARG A 86 -15.00 4.31 7.39
C ARG A 86 -13.88 3.43 7.99
N PRO A 87 -12.68 4.00 8.21
CA PRO A 87 -11.53 3.23 8.65
C PRO A 87 -11.79 2.56 10.01
N THR A 88 -11.28 1.33 10.15
CA THR A 88 -11.42 0.50 11.36
C THR A 88 -10.10 0.33 12.11
N SER A 89 -9.05 1.07 11.73
CA SER A 89 -7.75 1.05 12.39
C SER A 89 -7.17 2.47 12.48
N PRO A 90 -6.29 2.76 13.47
CA PRO A 90 -5.57 4.04 13.54
C PRO A 90 -4.80 4.35 12.25
N TYR A 91 -4.12 3.36 11.65
CA TYR A 91 -3.47 3.51 10.36
C TYR A 91 -4.43 3.99 9.25
N GLY A 92 -5.60 3.36 9.12
CA GLY A 92 -6.61 3.79 8.15
C GLY A 92 -7.11 5.22 8.44
N ILE A 93 -7.28 5.57 9.71
CA ILE A 93 -7.68 6.92 10.14
C ILE A 93 -6.59 7.93 9.74
N THR A 94 -5.31 7.67 10.03
CA THR A 94 -4.23 8.61 9.70
C THR A 94 -4.07 8.79 8.20
N LYS A 95 -4.27 7.74 7.38
CA LYS A 95 -4.28 7.85 5.91
C LYS A 95 -5.47 8.67 5.40
N MET A 96 -6.66 8.51 5.97
CA MET A 96 -7.83 9.34 5.64
C MET A 96 -7.62 10.81 6.03
N VAL A 97 -7.12 11.06 7.23
CA VAL A 97 -6.80 12.42 7.70
C VAL A 97 -5.74 13.09 6.80
N ALA A 98 -4.76 12.32 6.32
CA ALA A 98 -3.75 12.80 5.38
C ALA A 98 -4.38 13.33 4.07
N GLU A 99 -5.38 12.63 3.52
CA GLU A 99 -6.10 13.10 2.31
C GLU A 99 -6.85 14.41 2.56
N HIS A 100 -7.42 14.62 3.76
CA HIS A 100 -8.04 15.89 4.13
C HIS A 100 -7.02 17.03 4.22
N TYR A 101 -5.84 16.79 4.80
CA TYR A 101 -4.76 17.77 4.80
C TYR A 101 -4.28 18.11 3.38
N LEU A 102 -4.06 17.11 2.52
CA LEU A 102 -3.68 17.35 1.13
C LEU A 102 -4.69 18.23 0.40
N ARG A 103 -5.99 17.98 0.59
CA ARG A 103 -7.05 18.83 0.01
C ARG A 103 -7.01 20.26 0.56
N TYR A 104 -6.82 20.43 1.86
CA TYR A 104 -6.64 21.77 2.46
C TYR A 104 -5.43 22.48 1.86
N TYR A 105 -4.28 21.81 1.74
CA TYR A 105 -3.08 22.41 1.16
C TYR A 105 -3.28 22.79 -0.32
N GLN A 106 -4.03 22.02 -1.07
CA GLN A 106 -4.37 22.39 -2.44
C GLN A 106 -5.26 23.62 -2.50
N THR A 107 -6.38 23.62 -1.77
CA THR A 107 -7.38 24.71 -1.88
C THR A 107 -6.91 26.02 -1.26
N GLU A 108 -6.23 25.96 -0.12
CA GLU A 108 -5.86 27.15 0.65
C GLU A 108 -4.39 27.59 0.47
N ARG A 109 -3.53 26.68 0.02
CA ARG A 109 -2.10 26.93 -0.08
C ARG A 109 -1.52 26.75 -1.48
N GLY A 110 -2.32 26.27 -2.43
CA GLY A 110 -1.92 26.10 -3.83
C GLY A 110 -0.94 24.95 -4.12
N LEU A 111 -0.73 24.02 -3.18
CA LEU A 111 0.11 22.85 -3.36
C LEU A 111 -0.71 21.71 -3.94
N ASP A 112 -0.50 21.38 -5.22
CA ASP A 112 -1.23 20.30 -5.88
C ASP A 112 -0.91 18.91 -5.28
N PHE A 113 -1.87 17.98 -5.42
CA PHE A 113 -1.65 16.62 -4.99
C PHE A 113 -2.37 15.59 -5.86
N THR A 114 -1.91 14.33 -5.77
CA THR A 114 -2.64 13.13 -6.17
C THR A 114 -2.45 12.08 -5.10
N ALA A 115 -3.53 11.55 -4.53
CA ALA A 115 -3.48 10.46 -3.56
C ALA A 115 -3.83 9.12 -4.22
N LEU A 116 -3.02 8.09 -3.99
CA LEU A 116 -3.20 6.77 -4.54
C LEU A 116 -3.56 5.78 -3.42
N ARG A 117 -4.80 5.32 -3.38
CA ARG A 117 -5.34 4.38 -2.37
C ARG A 117 -5.03 2.96 -2.80
N TYR A 118 -3.87 2.46 -2.38
CA TYR A 118 -3.40 1.14 -2.81
C TYR A 118 -4.24 0.01 -2.22
N GLY A 119 -4.52 -1.02 -3.05
CA GLY A 119 -4.90 -2.34 -2.62
C GLY A 119 -3.75 -3.08 -1.93
N ASN A 120 -3.79 -4.41 -1.94
CA ASN A 120 -2.73 -5.21 -1.33
C ASN A 120 -1.51 -5.31 -2.25
N VAL A 121 -0.56 -4.41 -2.08
CA VAL A 121 0.67 -4.37 -2.89
C VAL A 121 1.57 -5.55 -2.54
N PHE A 122 2.09 -6.22 -3.57
CA PHE A 122 3.07 -7.29 -3.42
C PHE A 122 4.16 -7.21 -4.50
N GLY A 123 5.31 -7.82 -4.23
CA GLY A 123 6.39 -7.87 -5.22
C GLY A 123 7.77 -8.05 -4.60
N PRO A 124 8.82 -8.04 -5.44
CA PRO A 124 10.20 -8.00 -4.99
C PRO A 124 10.46 -6.91 -3.97
N ARG A 125 11.39 -7.16 -3.02
CA ARG A 125 11.79 -6.26 -1.93
C ARG A 125 10.76 -6.07 -0.80
N GLN A 126 9.61 -6.73 -0.83
CA GLN A 126 8.72 -6.75 0.33
C GLN A 126 9.41 -7.50 1.47
N ASP A 127 9.44 -6.91 2.67
CA ASP A 127 10.07 -7.57 3.83
C ASP A 127 9.21 -8.75 4.32
N PRO A 128 9.72 -9.98 4.34
CA PRO A 128 8.96 -11.14 4.81
C PRO A 128 8.91 -11.26 6.35
N ASN A 129 9.70 -10.46 7.08
CA ASN A 129 9.89 -10.63 8.54
C ASN A 129 9.04 -9.68 9.39
N GLY A 130 8.07 -8.99 8.84
CA GLY A 130 7.25 -8.05 9.59
C GLY A 130 5.77 -8.35 9.44
N GLU A 131 4.97 -7.30 9.47
CA GLU A 131 3.58 -7.34 9.01
C GLU A 131 3.52 -7.32 7.48
N ALA A 132 4.37 -8.16 6.90
CA ALA A 132 4.43 -8.36 5.46
C ALA A 132 3.10 -8.88 4.94
N GLY A 133 2.81 -8.58 3.70
CA GLY A 133 1.73 -9.26 3.00
C GLY A 133 1.98 -10.77 2.93
N VAL A 134 0.91 -11.54 2.95
CA VAL A 134 0.95 -13.02 2.94
C VAL A 134 1.85 -13.59 1.86
N ILE A 135 1.96 -12.92 0.70
CA ILE A 135 2.77 -13.38 -0.43
C ILE A 135 4.26 -13.42 -0.08
N ALA A 136 4.80 -12.35 0.53
CA ALA A 136 6.21 -12.32 0.92
C ALA A 136 6.53 -13.34 2.02
N ILE A 137 5.63 -13.48 3.00
CA ILE A 137 5.76 -14.47 4.09
C ILE A 137 5.78 -15.89 3.50
N PHE A 138 4.83 -16.21 2.64
CA PHE A 138 4.75 -17.54 2.04
C PHE A 138 5.93 -17.82 1.13
N ALA A 139 6.32 -16.88 0.25
CA ALA A 139 7.48 -17.06 -0.62
C ALA A 139 8.76 -17.37 0.17
N ALA A 140 9.00 -16.65 1.26
CA ALA A 140 10.15 -16.92 2.14
C ALA A 140 10.06 -18.30 2.83
N SER A 141 8.88 -18.69 3.35
CA SER A 141 8.67 -19.99 4.00
C SER A 141 8.84 -21.15 3.01
N PHE A 142 8.31 -21.02 1.80
CA PHE A 142 8.45 -22.02 0.74
C PHE A 142 9.92 -22.24 0.34
N LEU A 143 10.71 -21.17 0.26
CA LEU A 143 12.16 -21.26 -0.03
C LEU A 143 12.93 -21.98 1.09
N ARG A 144 12.55 -21.75 2.36
CA ARG A 144 13.14 -22.44 3.51
C ARG A 144 12.58 -23.84 3.74
N ARG A 145 11.62 -24.28 2.90
CA ARG A 145 10.87 -25.53 3.06
C ARG A 145 10.18 -25.67 4.41
N GLU A 146 9.65 -24.55 4.89
CA GLU A 146 8.92 -24.43 6.15
C GLU A 146 7.41 -24.46 5.91
N GLY A 147 6.65 -24.78 6.98
CA GLY A 147 5.19 -24.65 6.96
C GLY A 147 4.72 -23.21 6.92
N VAL A 148 3.49 -22.99 6.47
CA VAL A 148 2.83 -21.69 6.46
C VAL A 148 1.65 -21.65 7.42
N ARG A 149 1.38 -20.47 7.95
CA ARG A 149 0.18 -20.21 8.75
C ARG A 149 -0.84 -19.45 7.94
N ILE A 150 -2.05 -19.99 7.87
CA ILE A 150 -3.21 -19.35 7.27
C ILE A 150 -4.17 -18.94 8.40
N ASP A 151 -4.41 -17.65 8.55
CA ASP A 151 -5.40 -17.17 9.50
C ASP A 151 -6.81 -17.42 8.91
N TRP A 152 -7.76 -17.80 9.79
CA TRP A 152 -9.12 -18.17 9.43
C TRP A 152 -9.17 -19.43 8.54
N ASP A 153 -10.09 -19.48 7.57
CA ASP A 153 -10.29 -20.60 6.62
C ASP A 153 -9.49 -20.46 5.31
N GLY A 154 -8.77 -19.34 5.15
CA GLY A 154 -8.00 -19.04 3.94
C GLY A 154 -8.83 -18.57 2.75
N GLU A 155 -10.16 -18.52 2.88
CA GLU A 155 -11.05 -18.05 1.80
C GLU A 155 -11.34 -16.54 1.86
N GLN A 156 -10.77 -15.83 2.84
CA GLN A 156 -10.80 -14.36 2.81
C GLN A 156 -10.04 -13.85 1.59
N THR A 157 -10.63 -12.89 0.89
CA THR A 157 -10.07 -12.37 -0.36
C THR A 157 -9.48 -10.99 -0.22
N ARG A 158 -8.46 -10.72 -1.03
CA ARG A 158 -7.86 -9.40 -1.21
C ARG A 158 -7.67 -9.12 -2.70
N ASP A 159 -7.58 -7.83 -3.02
CA ASP A 159 -7.15 -7.36 -4.34
C ASP A 159 -5.64 -7.15 -4.29
N TYR A 160 -4.90 -8.08 -4.88
CA TYR A 160 -3.43 -8.04 -4.91
C TYR A 160 -2.96 -7.32 -6.16
N VAL A 161 -2.23 -6.23 -5.98
CA VAL A 161 -1.65 -5.43 -7.07
C VAL A 161 -0.13 -5.52 -7.05
N TYR A 162 0.47 -5.77 -8.22
CA TYR A 162 1.92 -5.93 -8.33
C TYR A 162 2.65 -4.58 -8.18
N ALA A 163 3.78 -4.58 -7.47
CA ALA A 163 4.50 -3.35 -7.12
C ALA A 163 4.92 -2.51 -8.34
N ILE A 164 5.22 -3.14 -9.50
CA ILE A 164 5.55 -2.40 -10.72
C ILE A 164 4.32 -1.70 -11.30
N ASP A 165 3.12 -2.29 -11.19
CA ASP A 165 1.88 -1.61 -11.58
C ASP A 165 1.61 -0.39 -10.71
N VAL A 166 1.86 -0.51 -9.38
CA VAL A 166 1.78 0.61 -8.45
C VAL A 166 2.82 1.69 -8.78
N ALA A 167 4.06 1.30 -9.10
CA ALA A 167 5.10 2.24 -9.53
C ALA A 167 4.66 3.02 -10.79
N ARG A 168 4.02 2.35 -11.75
CA ARG A 168 3.46 3.03 -12.94
C ARG A 168 2.34 4.00 -12.57
N ALA A 169 1.48 3.66 -11.60
CA ALA A 169 0.46 4.59 -11.11
C ALA A 169 1.08 5.87 -10.54
N ASN A 170 2.18 5.72 -9.78
CA ASN A 170 2.93 6.87 -9.28
C ASN A 170 3.53 7.73 -10.40
N VAL A 171 4.10 7.11 -11.44
CA VAL A 171 4.62 7.85 -12.60
C VAL A 171 3.49 8.60 -13.32
N CYS A 172 2.33 7.97 -13.56
CA CYS A 172 1.17 8.65 -14.14
C CYS A 172 0.70 9.83 -13.28
N ALA A 173 0.72 9.68 -11.96
CA ALA A 173 0.29 10.69 -11.01
C ALA A 173 1.23 11.91 -10.93
N LEU A 174 2.46 11.85 -11.44
CA LEU A 174 3.36 13.00 -11.47
C LEU A 174 2.77 14.15 -12.29
N GLU A 175 2.07 13.84 -13.38
CA GLU A 175 1.53 14.83 -14.30
C GLU A 175 -0.01 14.85 -14.37
N ARG A 176 -0.69 13.82 -13.83
CA ARG A 176 -2.15 13.67 -13.94
C ARG A 176 -2.81 13.64 -12.57
N GLY A 177 -4.14 13.70 -12.57
CA GLY A 177 -4.95 13.46 -11.37
C GLY A 177 -4.88 14.55 -10.31
N SER A 178 -4.66 15.81 -10.71
CA SER A 178 -4.62 16.98 -9.82
C SER A 178 -5.83 17.02 -8.89
N GLY A 179 -5.59 17.08 -7.58
CA GLY A 179 -6.61 17.13 -6.53
C GLY A 179 -7.41 15.84 -6.36
N GLY A 180 -7.05 14.76 -7.05
CA GLY A 180 -7.77 13.49 -7.03
C GLY A 180 -7.24 12.48 -6.00
N CYS A 181 -8.15 11.61 -5.56
CA CYS A 181 -7.82 10.42 -4.76
C CYS A 181 -8.28 9.20 -5.55
N TYR A 182 -7.38 8.27 -5.86
CA TYR A 182 -7.63 7.18 -6.79
C TYR A 182 -7.41 5.82 -6.16
N VAL A 183 -8.37 4.93 -6.31
CA VAL A 183 -8.25 3.52 -5.95
C VAL A 183 -7.32 2.82 -6.96
N ILE A 184 -6.31 2.13 -6.44
CA ILE A 184 -5.29 1.43 -7.23
C ILE A 184 -5.33 -0.07 -6.89
N GLY A 185 -6.01 -0.82 -7.70
CA GLY A 185 -6.21 -2.27 -7.58
C GLY A 185 -6.41 -2.92 -8.95
N THR A 186 -6.57 -4.23 -8.95
CA THR A 186 -6.75 -5.04 -10.16
C THR A 186 -8.22 -5.31 -10.48
N GLY A 187 -9.11 -5.16 -9.51
CA GLY A 187 -10.50 -5.59 -9.60
C GLY A 187 -10.70 -7.10 -9.38
N ILE A 188 -9.65 -7.84 -9.02
CA ILE A 188 -9.70 -9.29 -8.89
C ILE A 188 -9.62 -9.69 -7.41
N LYS A 189 -10.64 -10.41 -6.94
CA LYS A 189 -10.62 -11.03 -5.61
C LYS A 189 -9.80 -12.31 -5.64
N THR A 190 -8.77 -12.39 -4.81
CA THR A 190 -7.94 -13.59 -4.69
C THR A 190 -7.90 -14.04 -3.23
N SER A 191 -8.20 -15.32 -2.96
CA SER A 191 -8.13 -15.87 -1.61
C SER A 191 -6.69 -16.22 -1.20
N VAL A 192 -6.45 -16.30 0.11
CA VAL A 192 -5.15 -16.75 0.64
C VAL A 192 -4.86 -18.18 0.19
N ASN A 193 -5.88 -19.04 0.14
CA ASN A 193 -5.74 -20.40 -0.39
C ASN A 193 -5.34 -20.42 -1.87
N ALA A 194 -5.82 -19.47 -2.69
CA ALA A 194 -5.40 -19.37 -4.09
C ALA A 194 -3.92 -18.95 -4.21
N ILE A 195 -3.46 -18.01 -3.38
CA ILE A 195 -2.04 -17.64 -3.30
C ILE A 195 -1.18 -18.84 -2.90
N TYR A 196 -1.61 -19.60 -1.88
CA TYR A 196 -0.91 -20.80 -1.45
C TYR A 196 -0.76 -21.82 -2.61
N ARG A 197 -1.86 -22.15 -3.29
CA ARG A 197 -1.83 -23.09 -4.42
C ARG A 197 -0.90 -22.61 -5.54
N ALA A 198 -0.95 -21.34 -5.91
CA ALA A 198 -0.07 -20.78 -6.93
C ALA A 198 1.41 -20.90 -6.54
N LEU A 199 1.74 -20.67 -5.26
CA LEU A 199 3.13 -20.85 -4.78
C LEU A 199 3.56 -22.32 -4.71
N VAL A 200 2.66 -23.28 -4.45
CA VAL A 200 2.93 -24.71 -4.59
C VAL A 200 3.34 -25.03 -6.04
N GLU A 201 2.58 -24.55 -7.02
CA GLU A 201 2.88 -24.74 -8.45
C GLU A 201 4.23 -24.11 -8.83
N ILE A 202 4.51 -22.88 -8.39
CA ILE A 202 5.75 -22.15 -8.70
C ILE A 202 6.97 -22.83 -8.07
N SER A 203 6.87 -23.26 -6.82
CA SER A 203 8.01 -23.78 -6.05
C SER A 203 8.25 -25.28 -6.22
N GLY A 204 7.23 -26.03 -6.64
CA GLY A 204 7.22 -27.50 -6.62
C GLY A 204 7.25 -28.09 -5.20
N PHE A 205 6.88 -27.30 -4.19
CA PHE A 205 6.90 -27.71 -2.78
C PHE A 205 5.54 -27.48 -2.12
N GLU A 206 4.95 -28.53 -1.55
CA GLU A 206 3.71 -28.45 -0.78
C GLU A 206 4.05 -28.18 0.69
N ALA A 207 4.00 -26.92 1.09
CA ALA A 207 4.32 -26.50 2.45
C ALA A 207 3.22 -26.97 3.44
N PRO A 208 3.57 -27.56 4.60
CA PRO A 208 2.58 -27.86 5.63
C PRO A 208 1.79 -26.62 6.06
N VAL A 209 0.46 -26.73 6.11
CA VAL A 209 -0.43 -25.63 6.50
C VAL A 209 -0.92 -25.80 7.94
N THR A 210 -0.82 -24.73 8.71
CA THR A 210 -1.49 -24.60 10.02
C THR A 210 -2.53 -23.49 9.96
N HIS A 211 -3.72 -23.73 10.53
CA HIS A 211 -4.76 -22.72 10.61
C HIS A 211 -4.75 -22.02 11.96
N ALA A 212 -5.06 -20.72 11.95
CA ALA A 212 -5.21 -19.91 13.15
C ALA A 212 -6.57 -19.22 13.16
N PRO A 213 -7.06 -18.75 14.32
CA PRO A 213 -8.29 -17.98 14.40
C PRO A 213 -8.26 -16.73 13.51
N ARG A 214 -9.45 -16.26 13.11
CA ARG A 214 -9.62 -14.96 12.45
C ARG A 214 -9.02 -13.84 13.29
N ARG A 215 -8.28 -12.93 12.65
CA ARG A 215 -7.82 -11.71 13.33
C ARG A 215 -8.98 -10.75 13.55
N PRO A 216 -9.10 -10.15 14.73
CA PRO A 216 -10.08 -9.08 14.95
C PRO A 216 -9.91 -7.96 13.93
N GLY A 217 -11.03 -7.48 13.38
CA GLY A 217 -11.02 -6.39 12.40
C GLY A 217 -10.73 -6.77 10.95
N ASP A 218 -10.31 -8.01 10.65
CA ASP A 218 -10.09 -8.43 9.27
C ASP A 218 -11.39 -8.44 8.47
N ALA A 219 -11.37 -7.75 7.31
CA ALA A 219 -12.45 -7.84 6.33
C ALA A 219 -12.50 -9.23 5.68
N ARG A 220 -13.70 -9.71 5.35
CA ARG A 220 -13.86 -10.98 4.60
C ARG A 220 -13.33 -10.82 3.18
N ASP A 221 -13.75 -9.78 2.51
CA ASP A 221 -13.46 -9.54 1.11
C ASP A 221 -12.99 -8.10 0.86
N ALA A 222 -12.07 -7.95 -0.08
CA ALA A 222 -11.70 -6.66 -0.64
C ALA A 222 -11.54 -6.79 -2.15
N GLN A 223 -12.15 -5.86 -2.89
CA GLN A 223 -12.09 -5.74 -4.33
C GLN A 223 -12.18 -4.26 -4.69
N PHE A 224 -11.33 -3.79 -5.57
CA PHE A 224 -11.25 -2.38 -5.96
C PHE A 224 -11.66 -2.18 -7.40
N ASP A 225 -12.39 -1.11 -7.69
CA ASP A 225 -12.67 -0.66 -9.05
C ASP A 225 -11.83 0.58 -9.36
N SER A 226 -10.80 0.41 -10.17
CA SER A 226 -9.89 1.48 -10.59
C SER A 226 -10.36 2.21 -11.87
N ALA A 227 -11.66 2.21 -12.18
CA ALA A 227 -12.19 2.85 -13.37
C ALA A 227 -11.86 4.34 -13.44
N GLN A 228 -11.85 5.06 -12.32
CA GLN A 228 -11.48 6.47 -12.28
C GLN A 228 -9.98 6.66 -12.54
N ALA A 229 -9.10 5.85 -11.93
CA ALA A 229 -7.66 5.88 -12.23
C ALA A 229 -7.38 5.60 -13.72
N ARG A 230 -8.15 4.70 -14.34
CA ARG A 230 -8.05 4.45 -15.78
C ARG A 230 -8.41 5.67 -16.64
N ARG A 231 -9.45 6.42 -16.25
CA ARG A 231 -9.86 7.62 -17.01
C ARG A 231 -8.90 8.78 -16.80
N ASP A 232 -8.58 9.09 -15.54
CA ASP A 232 -7.95 10.36 -15.16
C ASP A 232 -6.42 10.27 -15.11
N LEU A 233 -5.87 9.09 -14.78
CA LEU A 233 -4.44 8.83 -14.77
C LEU A 233 -3.94 8.07 -16.01
N GLU A 234 -4.85 7.55 -16.86
CA GLU A 234 -4.53 6.61 -17.95
C GLU A 234 -3.79 5.36 -17.42
N TRP A 235 -4.17 4.91 -16.23
CA TRP A 235 -3.53 3.79 -15.57
C TRP A 235 -4.44 2.57 -15.48
N LEU A 236 -3.84 1.40 -15.67
CA LEU A 236 -4.46 0.09 -15.47
C LEU A 236 -3.42 -0.89 -14.95
N ALA A 237 -3.79 -1.73 -14.00
CA ALA A 237 -2.98 -2.91 -13.63
C ALA A 237 -2.90 -3.85 -14.84
N SER A 238 -1.70 -4.28 -15.20
CA SER A 238 -1.47 -5.11 -16.40
C SER A 238 -0.68 -6.38 -16.11
N THR A 239 -0.14 -6.53 -14.92
CA THR A 239 0.62 -7.72 -14.53
C THR A 239 -0.34 -8.80 -14.04
N ALA A 240 -0.33 -9.97 -14.67
CA ALA A 240 -1.07 -11.11 -14.18
C ALA A 240 -0.56 -11.54 -12.81
N LEU A 241 -1.47 -11.99 -11.94
CA LEU A 241 -1.09 -12.42 -10.58
C LEU A 241 0.00 -13.50 -10.60
N THR A 242 -0.11 -14.48 -11.46
CA THR A 242 0.88 -15.58 -11.62
C THR A 242 2.26 -15.06 -11.98
N ASP A 243 2.35 -14.09 -12.90
CA ASP A 243 3.62 -13.50 -13.32
C ASP A 243 4.27 -12.71 -12.19
N GLY A 244 3.46 -11.94 -11.46
CA GLY A 244 3.92 -11.19 -10.27
C GLY A 244 4.38 -12.12 -9.15
N LEU A 245 3.67 -13.23 -8.91
CA LEU A 245 4.07 -14.24 -7.92
C LEU A 245 5.37 -14.94 -8.31
N GLN A 246 5.52 -15.34 -9.57
CA GLN A 246 6.75 -15.94 -10.11
C GLN A 246 7.94 -14.99 -9.92
N ALA A 247 7.79 -13.71 -10.34
CA ALA A 247 8.84 -12.72 -10.22
C ALA A 247 9.21 -12.44 -8.74
N THR A 248 8.22 -12.45 -7.84
CA THR A 248 8.43 -12.27 -6.39
C THR A 248 9.19 -13.46 -5.81
N TYR A 249 8.78 -14.67 -6.14
CA TYR A 249 9.44 -15.90 -5.67
C TYR A 249 10.89 -16.00 -6.15
N GLU A 250 11.14 -15.75 -7.43
CA GLU A 250 12.51 -15.76 -7.99
C GLU A 250 13.40 -14.67 -7.34
N TYR A 251 12.87 -13.49 -7.04
CA TYR A 251 13.62 -12.48 -6.31
C TYR A 251 14.07 -12.98 -4.93
N PHE A 252 13.17 -13.58 -4.14
CA PHE A 252 13.53 -14.12 -2.83
C PHE A 252 14.52 -15.29 -2.94
N LYS A 253 14.41 -16.10 -3.98
CA LYS A 253 15.36 -17.18 -4.27
C LYS A 253 16.78 -16.64 -4.52
N THR A 254 16.93 -15.52 -5.25
CA THR A 254 18.24 -14.89 -5.45
C THR A 254 18.87 -14.42 -4.13
N LEU A 255 18.07 -13.90 -3.20
CA LEU A 255 18.56 -13.48 -1.89
C LEU A 255 18.98 -14.68 -1.02
N ALA A 256 18.25 -15.79 -1.08
CA ALA A 256 18.57 -16.99 -0.33
C ALA A 256 19.85 -17.70 -0.82
N ILE A 257 20.26 -17.49 -2.08
CA ILE A 257 21.49 -18.04 -2.65
C ILE A 257 22.71 -17.14 -2.32
N ALA A 258 22.47 -15.85 -2.09
CA ALA A 258 23.52 -14.86 -1.84
C ALA A 258 23.93 -14.74 -0.35
N GLY A 259 23.22 -15.36 0.58
CA GLY A 259 23.50 -15.40 2.03
C GLY A 259 23.84 -16.76 2.51
#